data_67d7e43e1933e08c26f9f58d87cef8ab
#
_entry.id   67d7e43e1933e08c26f9f58d87cef8ab
#
_cell.length_a   1.000
_cell.length_b   1.000
_cell.length_c   1.000
_cell.angle_alpha   90.00
_cell.angle_beta   90.00
_cell.angle_gamma   90.00
#
_symmetry.space_group_name_H-M   'P 1'
#
loop_
_entity.id
_entity.type
_entity.pdbx_description
1 polymer ?
#
loop_
_entity_poly.entity_id
_entity_poly.type
_entity_poly.pdbx_seq_one_letter_code
_entity_poly.pdbx_strand_id
1 'polypeptide(L)'
;PVDGIVTVGRWNVGVQGSGREVLLSRTQGGLVSYTFNNREFVLRRPAVTTFRALTDNDRGAGHGFERAQWLGAGRYARCIGNEIEQIDENTVKASYTYELATPQRTKVTVSYTADTTGRVNLHVEYPGEPGDLPTIPAFGIEWTLPVQYSNLRFFGAGPEETYQDRKHAKLGVWSTDAFKDHAPYLMPQETGNHEDVRWAEITDEKGHGLRISRAEGAEPFAMSLQPYSSFMLEEAQHQDELPAPKHMFLRVLAEQMGVGGDDSWMSPVHPQYHIPADQPMSQDVDLDLI
;
A
#
# COMPACT_ATOMS: atom_id res chain seq x y z
N PRO A 1 29.02 -12.20 12.87
CA PRO A 1 28.99 -11.08 11.92
C PRO A 1 28.15 -11.52 10.72
N VAL A 2 27.15 -10.75 10.39
CA VAL A 2 26.39 -10.97 9.14
C VAL A 2 27.33 -10.48 8.04
N ASP A 3 27.82 -11.40 7.20
CA ASP A 3 28.59 -11.04 6.01
C ASP A 3 27.63 -10.32 5.03
N GLY A 4 27.51 -9.02 5.18
CA GLY A 4 26.66 -8.19 4.37
C GLY A 4 27.41 -7.00 3.78
N ILE A 5 26.90 -6.46 2.70
CA ILE A 5 27.51 -5.34 1.96
C ILE A 5 26.43 -4.29 1.66
N VAL A 6 26.75 -3.05 1.98
CA VAL A 6 26.04 -1.86 1.49
C VAL A 6 26.85 -1.23 0.37
N THR A 7 26.22 -1.04 -0.79
CA THR A 7 26.85 -0.40 -1.95
C THR A 7 26.04 0.82 -2.35
N VAL A 8 26.64 2.00 -2.24
CA VAL A 8 26.02 3.26 -2.69
C VAL A 8 26.64 3.64 -4.03
N GLY A 9 25.88 3.39 -5.10
CA GLY A 9 26.28 3.72 -6.46
C GLY A 9 25.63 5.01 -6.98
N ARG A 10 26.03 5.40 -8.18
CA ARG A 10 25.51 6.57 -8.87
C ARG A 10 24.01 6.43 -9.22
N TRP A 11 23.60 5.21 -9.59
CA TRP A 11 22.27 4.91 -10.12
C TRP A 11 21.40 4.13 -9.15
N ASN A 12 22.03 3.31 -8.33
CA ASN A 12 21.36 2.40 -7.42
C ASN A 12 22.07 2.36 -6.07
N VAL A 13 21.32 1.96 -5.06
CA VAL A 13 21.81 1.57 -3.74
C VAL A 13 21.45 0.09 -3.54
N GLY A 14 22.44 -0.74 -3.28
CA GLY A 14 22.26 -2.17 -3.03
C GLY A 14 22.59 -2.51 -1.58
N VAL A 15 21.80 -3.39 -0.98
CA VAL A 15 22.09 -3.98 0.34
C VAL A 15 21.94 -5.49 0.21
N GLN A 16 22.98 -6.21 0.57
CA GLN A 16 23.03 -7.68 0.49
C GLN A 16 23.44 -8.26 1.84
N GLY A 17 22.83 -9.36 2.22
CA GLY A 17 23.19 -10.14 3.40
C GLY A 17 22.15 -11.17 3.78
N SER A 18 22.55 -12.22 4.46
CA SER A 18 21.66 -13.31 4.92
C SER A 18 20.77 -13.91 3.81
N GLY A 19 21.29 -13.99 2.57
CA GLY A 19 20.57 -14.51 1.41
C GLY A 19 19.52 -13.54 0.85
N ARG A 20 19.43 -12.33 1.37
CA ARG A 20 18.51 -11.26 0.93
C ARG A 20 19.28 -10.18 0.17
N GLU A 21 18.58 -9.58 -0.77
CA GLU A 21 19.10 -8.46 -1.55
C GLU A 21 18.02 -7.41 -1.71
N VAL A 22 18.37 -6.16 -1.42
CA VAL A 22 17.53 -4.97 -1.58
C VAL A 22 18.17 -4.08 -2.62
N LEU A 23 17.43 -3.68 -3.64
CA LEU A 23 17.90 -2.73 -4.64
C LEU A 23 16.97 -1.52 -4.68
N LEU A 24 17.55 -0.36 -4.37
CA LEU A 24 16.89 0.94 -4.42
C LEU A 24 17.41 1.72 -5.63
N SER A 25 16.51 2.15 -6.50
CA SER A 25 16.86 2.91 -7.69
C SER A 25 16.81 4.41 -7.40
N ARG A 26 17.87 5.12 -7.73
CA ARG A 26 17.92 6.58 -7.62
C ARG A 26 17.23 7.24 -8.81
N THR A 27 17.22 6.60 -9.96
CA THR A 27 16.60 7.12 -11.19
C THR A 27 15.09 6.86 -11.27
N GLN A 28 14.64 5.67 -10.87
CA GLN A 28 13.23 5.32 -10.82
C GLN A 28 12.55 5.79 -9.52
N GLY A 29 13.34 6.09 -8.50
CA GLY A 29 12.87 6.64 -7.24
C GLY A 29 12.17 5.64 -6.34
N GLY A 30 12.84 4.58 -5.88
CA GLY A 30 12.30 3.66 -4.90
C GLY A 30 12.86 2.24 -4.98
N LEU A 31 12.20 1.33 -4.27
CA LEU A 31 12.54 -0.08 -4.21
C LEU A 31 12.17 -0.76 -5.54
N VAL A 32 13.16 -1.32 -6.23
CA VAL A 32 12.96 -1.96 -7.55
C VAL A 32 13.19 -3.46 -7.53
N SER A 33 13.86 -3.99 -6.50
CA SER A 33 14.06 -5.42 -6.30
C SER A 33 14.20 -5.73 -4.82
N TYR A 34 13.55 -6.78 -4.37
CA TYR A 34 13.66 -7.32 -3.03
C TYR A 34 13.60 -8.84 -3.10
N THR A 35 14.75 -9.50 -2.92
CA THR A 35 14.89 -10.94 -3.11
C THR A 35 15.35 -11.66 -1.85
N PHE A 36 14.92 -12.90 -1.73
CA PHE A 36 15.44 -13.85 -0.74
C PHE A 36 15.74 -15.19 -1.43
N ASN A 37 17.00 -15.64 -1.36
CA ASN A 37 17.46 -16.84 -2.04
C ASN A 37 17.06 -16.86 -3.53
N ASN A 38 17.30 -15.76 -4.23
CA ASN A 38 16.97 -15.53 -5.65
C ASN A 38 15.46 -15.55 -5.98
N ARG A 39 14.56 -15.49 -5.01
CA ARG A 39 13.13 -15.32 -5.25
C ARG A 39 12.78 -13.84 -5.16
N GLU A 40 12.30 -13.26 -6.27
CA GLU A 40 11.87 -11.87 -6.35
C GLU A 40 10.47 -11.69 -5.80
N PHE A 41 10.30 -10.69 -4.94
CA PHE A 41 9.02 -10.31 -4.38
C PHE A 41 8.40 -9.10 -5.10
N VAL A 42 9.18 -8.23 -5.69
CA VAL A 42 8.72 -6.97 -6.30
C VAL A 42 8.71 -7.06 -7.81
N LEU A 43 7.56 -6.90 -8.46
CA LEU A 43 7.46 -6.81 -9.93
C LEU A 43 7.52 -5.38 -10.44
N ARG A 44 7.00 -4.45 -9.65
CA ARG A 44 7.04 -3.02 -9.94
C ARG A 44 7.41 -2.28 -8.68
N ARG A 45 8.09 -1.16 -8.85
CA ARG A 45 8.35 -0.23 -7.76
C ARG A 45 7.04 0.07 -7.01
N PRO A 46 6.99 -0.10 -5.67
CA PRO A 46 5.84 0.29 -4.88
C PRO A 46 5.51 1.77 -5.11
N ALA A 47 4.25 2.07 -5.26
CA ALA A 47 3.76 3.39 -5.64
C ALA A 47 2.85 3.99 -4.57
N VAL A 48 2.95 5.30 -4.38
CA VAL A 48 1.98 6.04 -3.58
C VAL A 48 0.60 5.87 -4.21
N THR A 49 -0.38 5.51 -3.41
CA THR A 49 -1.79 5.44 -3.82
C THR A 49 -2.62 6.43 -3.03
N THR A 50 -3.53 7.10 -3.72
CA THR A 50 -4.48 8.08 -3.17
C THR A 50 -5.92 7.74 -3.57
N PHE A 51 -6.12 6.56 -4.16
CA PHE A 51 -7.36 6.17 -4.81
C PHE A 51 -7.83 4.79 -4.35
N ARG A 52 -9.14 4.56 -4.39
CA ARG A 52 -9.79 3.26 -4.31
C ARG A 52 -10.82 3.14 -5.42
N ALA A 53 -11.16 1.93 -5.84
CA ALA A 53 -12.30 1.71 -6.75
C ALA A 53 -13.59 2.19 -6.06
N LEU A 54 -14.42 2.91 -6.78
CA LEU A 54 -15.64 3.51 -6.25
C LEU A 54 -16.63 2.42 -5.83
N THR A 55 -17.15 2.55 -4.62
CA THR A 55 -18.29 1.73 -4.15
C THR A 55 -19.59 2.21 -4.77
N ASP A 56 -20.67 1.44 -4.61
CA ASP A 56 -22.00 1.87 -5.04
C ASP A 56 -22.43 3.18 -4.35
N ASN A 57 -22.10 3.34 -3.06
CA ASN A 57 -22.35 4.56 -2.32
C ASN A 57 -21.48 5.73 -2.84
N ASP A 58 -20.20 5.48 -3.14
CA ASP A 58 -19.33 6.51 -3.72
C ASP A 58 -19.89 7.05 -5.05
N ARG A 59 -20.38 6.15 -5.92
CA ARG A 59 -21.00 6.50 -7.21
C ARG A 59 -22.31 7.25 -7.02
N GLY A 60 -23.19 6.72 -6.19
CA GLY A 60 -24.50 7.32 -5.93
C GLY A 60 -24.43 8.69 -5.28
N ALA A 61 -23.46 8.91 -4.42
CA ALA A 61 -23.22 10.20 -3.75
C ALA A 61 -22.39 11.21 -4.58
N GLY A 62 -21.90 10.81 -5.77
CA GLY A 62 -21.06 11.69 -6.61
C GLY A 62 -19.61 11.81 -6.13
N HIS A 63 -19.15 10.93 -5.25
CA HIS A 63 -17.80 10.99 -4.70
C HIS A 63 -16.70 10.84 -5.75
N GLY A 64 -16.96 10.08 -6.83
CA GLY A 64 -16.03 9.97 -7.95
C GLY A 64 -15.78 11.29 -8.66
N PHE A 65 -16.81 12.11 -8.82
CA PHE A 65 -16.68 13.45 -9.39
C PHE A 65 -15.98 14.41 -8.43
N GLU A 66 -16.45 14.49 -7.19
CA GLU A 66 -15.91 15.40 -6.18
C GLU A 66 -14.43 15.14 -5.88
N ARG A 67 -14.00 13.87 -5.92
CA ARG A 67 -12.65 13.41 -5.55
C ARG A 67 -11.81 12.98 -6.75
N ALA A 68 -12.19 13.37 -7.96
CA ALA A 68 -11.56 12.94 -9.21
C ALA A 68 -10.04 13.20 -9.25
N GLN A 69 -9.56 14.28 -8.62
CA GLN A 69 -8.13 14.56 -8.58
C GLN A 69 -7.30 13.45 -7.93
N TRP A 70 -7.86 12.71 -6.97
CA TRP A 70 -7.15 11.67 -6.25
C TRP A 70 -6.97 10.38 -7.08
N LEU A 71 -7.78 10.17 -8.11
CA LEU A 71 -7.61 9.04 -9.04
C LEU A 71 -6.25 9.09 -9.74
N GLY A 72 -5.84 10.25 -10.21
CA GLY A 72 -4.58 10.44 -10.91
C GLY A 72 -3.40 10.81 -10.02
N ALA A 73 -3.66 11.33 -8.82
CA ALA A 73 -2.64 11.94 -7.97
C ALA A 73 -1.45 11.03 -7.69
N GLY A 74 -1.70 9.82 -7.16
CA GLY A 74 -0.65 8.83 -6.90
C GLY A 74 -0.18 8.13 -8.18
N ARG A 75 -1.10 7.79 -9.09
CA ARG A 75 -0.79 7.08 -10.34
C ARG A 75 0.23 7.80 -11.20
N TYR A 76 0.12 9.11 -11.28
CA TYR A 76 1.00 9.96 -12.10
C TYR A 76 2.00 10.77 -11.27
N ALA A 77 2.16 10.42 -9.99
CA ALA A 77 3.16 11.05 -9.14
C ALA A 77 4.58 10.85 -9.72
N ARG A 78 5.38 11.90 -9.63
CA ARG A 78 6.75 11.90 -10.13
C ARG A 78 7.74 11.97 -8.98
N CYS A 79 8.77 11.13 -9.02
CA CYS A 79 9.92 11.31 -8.14
C CYS A 79 10.72 12.52 -8.61
N ILE A 80 10.79 13.55 -7.80
CA ILE A 80 11.46 14.81 -8.12
C ILE A 80 12.81 14.96 -7.40
N GLY A 81 13.15 14.05 -6.50
CA GLY A 81 14.42 14.06 -5.79
C GLY A 81 14.63 12.80 -4.97
N ASN A 82 15.89 12.55 -4.67
CA ASN A 82 16.29 11.51 -3.72
C ASN A 82 17.46 11.99 -2.87
N GLU A 83 17.53 11.46 -1.65
CA GLU A 83 18.63 11.67 -0.71
C GLU A 83 19.06 10.31 -0.18
N ILE A 84 20.37 10.04 -0.20
CA ILE A 84 20.93 8.79 0.28
C ILE A 84 21.84 9.10 1.46
N GLU A 85 21.56 8.46 2.58
CA GLU A 85 22.32 8.55 3.82
C GLU A 85 22.82 7.17 4.22
N GLN A 86 24.13 6.97 4.23
CA GLN A 86 24.72 5.78 4.82
C GLN A 86 24.84 6.01 6.32
N ILE A 87 23.97 5.35 7.11
CA ILE A 87 23.85 5.53 8.56
C ILE A 87 25.06 4.92 9.26
N ASP A 88 25.44 3.71 8.85
CA ASP A 88 26.62 2.99 9.31
C ASP A 88 27.12 2.02 8.22
N GLU A 89 28.08 1.15 8.55
CA GLU A 89 28.64 0.19 7.60
C GLU A 89 27.62 -0.85 7.09
N ASN A 90 26.53 -1.08 7.82
CA ASN A 90 25.53 -2.10 7.57
C ASN A 90 24.16 -1.53 7.17
N THR A 91 23.94 -0.22 7.25
CA THR A 91 22.63 0.40 7.16
C THR A 91 22.64 1.63 6.26
N VAL A 92 21.69 1.70 5.35
CA VAL A 92 21.51 2.85 4.45
C VAL A 92 20.05 3.28 4.43
N LYS A 93 19.81 4.58 4.39
CA LYS A 93 18.50 5.19 4.19
C LYS A 93 18.47 5.89 2.84
N ALA A 94 17.43 5.59 2.06
CA ALA A 94 17.12 6.30 0.82
C ALA A 94 15.76 6.97 0.95
N SER A 95 15.74 8.29 0.83
CA SER A 95 14.51 9.09 0.92
C SER A 95 14.19 9.67 -0.45
N TYR A 96 12.93 9.51 -0.87
CA TYR A 96 12.43 9.96 -2.16
C TYR A 96 11.31 10.96 -1.96
N THR A 97 11.35 12.05 -2.72
CA THR A 97 10.28 13.04 -2.76
C THR A 97 9.47 12.83 -4.02
N TYR A 98 8.17 12.55 -3.84
CA TYR A 98 7.21 12.43 -4.92
C TYR A 98 6.32 13.68 -4.97
N GLU A 99 6.15 14.23 -6.15
CA GLU A 99 5.16 15.27 -6.43
C GLU A 99 3.89 14.61 -6.93
N LEU A 100 2.79 14.74 -6.19
CA LEU A 100 1.49 14.24 -6.60
C LEU A 100 0.97 15.00 -7.82
N ALA A 101 0.27 14.29 -8.72
CA ALA A 101 -0.34 14.88 -9.91
C ALA A 101 -1.66 15.58 -9.55
N THR A 102 -1.59 16.60 -8.71
CA THR A 102 -2.69 17.46 -8.29
C THR A 102 -2.37 18.92 -8.63
N PRO A 103 -3.36 19.82 -8.71
CA PRO A 103 -3.11 21.26 -8.92
C PRO A 103 -2.14 21.85 -7.90
N GLN A 104 -2.17 21.38 -6.66
CA GLN A 104 -1.33 21.84 -5.56
C GLN A 104 0.11 21.29 -5.64
N ARG A 105 0.31 20.20 -6.40
CA ARG A 105 1.61 19.51 -6.50
C ARG A 105 2.17 19.13 -5.13
N THR A 106 1.31 18.60 -4.26
CA THR A 106 1.67 18.19 -2.91
C THR A 106 2.82 17.18 -2.94
N LYS A 107 3.80 17.37 -2.06
CA LYS A 107 4.98 16.51 -1.98
C LYS A 107 4.78 15.47 -0.89
N VAL A 108 4.96 14.22 -1.26
CA VAL A 108 4.96 13.06 -0.36
C VAL A 108 6.38 12.52 -0.27
N THR A 109 6.83 12.19 0.94
CA THR A 109 8.13 11.59 1.16
C THR A 109 7.99 10.10 1.43
N VAL A 110 8.79 9.29 0.73
CA VAL A 110 8.88 7.84 0.93
C VAL A 110 10.34 7.50 1.24
N SER A 111 10.59 6.92 2.41
CA SER A 111 11.93 6.57 2.86
C SER A 111 12.05 5.07 3.08
N TYR A 112 13.13 4.49 2.61
CA TYR A 112 13.51 3.10 2.85
C TYR A 112 14.81 3.07 3.65
N THR A 113 14.77 2.45 4.84
CA THR A 113 15.98 2.17 5.61
C THR A 113 16.23 0.67 5.55
N ALA A 114 17.29 0.27 4.87
CA ALA A 114 17.64 -1.12 4.66
C ALA A 114 18.96 -1.48 5.36
N ASP A 115 19.02 -2.66 5.96
CA ASP A 115 20.22 -3.18 6.60
C ASP A 115 20.67 -4.53 6.02
N THR A 116 21.89 -4.93 6.35
CA THR A 116 22.51 -6.17 5.86
C THR A 116 21.90 -7.45 6.44
N THR A 117 20.93 -7.37 7.35
CA THR A 117 20.08 -8.51 7.72
C THR A 117 18.98 -8.76 6.71
N GLY A 118 18.77 -7.81 5.77
CA GLY A 118 17.72 -7.85 4.77
C GLY A 118 16.40 -7.25 5.22
N ARG A 119 16.35 -6.61 6.38
CA ARG A 119 15.20 -5.83 6.83
C ARG A 119 15.15 -4.50 6.12
N VAL A 120 13.93 -4.07 5.85
CA VAL A 120 13.64 -2.76 5.27
C VAL A 120 12.55 -2.09 6.09
N ASN A 121 12.85 -0.93 6.66
CA ASN A 121 11.81 -0.04 7.19
C ASN A 121 11.32 0.84 6.05
N LEU A 122 10.03 0.94 5.89
CA LEU A 122 9.34 1.82 4.93
C LEU A 122 8.55 2.87 5.69
N HIS A 123 8.93 4.12 5.51
CA HIS A 123 8.27 5.28 6.11
C HIS A 123 7.69 6.19 5.02
N VAL A 124 6.42 6.55 5.16
CA VAL A 124 5.69 7.41 4.21
C VAL A 124 5.09 8.58 4.95
N GLU A 125 5.30 9.80 4.43
CA GLU A 125 4.75 11.04 5.01
C GLU A 125 3.97 11.82 3.96
N TYR A 126 2.72 12.14 4.32
CA TYR A 126 1.89 13.14 3.67
C TYR A 126 1.80 14.37 4.59
N PRO A 127 2.20 15.55 4.13
CA PRO A 127 2.35 16.71 5.02
C PRO A 127 1.03 17.38 5.39
N GLY A 128 -0.08 17.04 4.75
CA GLY A 128 -1.29 17.82 4.72
C GLY A 128 -1.18 18.98 3.70
N GLU A 129 -2.26 19.25 3.01
CA GLU A 129 -2.32 20.33 2.01
C GLU A 129 -3.37 21.36 2.46
N PRO A 130 -2.97 22.58 2.82
CA PRO A 130 -3.91 23.59 3.23
C PRO A 130 -4.82 24.03 2.09
N GLY A 131 -6.08 24.28 2.38
CA GLY A 131 -7.09 24.72 1.43
C GLY A 131 -8.36 23.88 1.46
N ASP A 132 -9.32 24.27 0.64
CA ASP A 132 -10.58 23.54 0.48
C ASP A 132 -10.40 22.43 -0.58
N LEU A 133 -9.86 21.30 -0.14
CA LEU A 133 -9.61 20.13 -0.97
C LEU A 133 -10.61 19.02 -0.68
N PRO A 134 -10.97 18.25 -1.71
CA PRO A 134 -11.77 17.05 -1.47
C PRO A 134 -11.02 16.06 -0.58
N THR A 135 -11.75 15.35 0.28
CA THR A 135 -11.18 14.32 1.15
C THR A 135 -10.58 13.18 0.35
N ILE A 136 -9.53 12.55 0.89
CA ILE A 136 -8.75 11.53 0.21
C ILE A 136 -9.44 10.16 0.36
N PRO A 137 -9.67 9.40 -0.73
CA PRO A 137 -10.31 8.08 -0.64
C PRO A 137 -9.49 7.05 0.11
N ALA A 138 -8.17 7.04 -0.09
CA ALA A 138 -7.21 6.14 0.57
C ALA A 138 -5.82 6.74 0.46
N PHE A 139 -4.94 6.45 1.41
CA PHE A 139 -3.55 6.90 1.34
C PHE A 139 -2.59 5.83 1.85
N GLY A 140 -1.59 5.50 1.05
CA GLY A 140 -0.53 4.57 1.40
C GLY A 140 0.29 4.12 0.20
N ILE A 141 0.76 2.89 0.25
CA ILE A 141 1.62 2.29 -0.77
C ILE A 141 0.92 1.06 -1.37
N GLU A 142 0.94 0.98 -2.69
CA GLU A 142 0.49 -0.19 -3.46
C GLU A 142 1.69 -0.92 -4.05
N TRP A 143 1.71 -2.24 -3.86
CA TRP A 143 2.71 -3.18 -4.37
C TRP A 143 2.10 -4.04 -5.46
N THR A 144 2.85 -4.28 -6.53
CA THR A 144 2.52 -5.27 -7.55
C THR A 144 3.43 -6.47 -7.37
N LEU A 145 2.85 -7.62 -7.07
CA LEU A 145 3.55 -8.84 -6.69
C LEU A 145 3.34 -9.95 -7.71
N PRO A 146 4.25 -10.94 -7.79
CA PRO A 146 3.98 -12.20 -8.47
C PRO A 146 2.69 -12.86 -7.98
N VAL A 147 1.94 -13.45 -8.90
CA VAL A 147 0.59 -14.01 -8.63
C VAL A 147 0.58 -15.15 -7.59
N GLN A 148 1.69 -15.86 -7.42
CA GLN A 148 1.81 -16.93 -6.43
C GLN A 148 1.74 -16.45 -4.97
N TYR A 149 2.01 -15.18 -4.70
CA TYR A 149 1.91 -14.60 -3.34
C TYR A 149 0.47 -14.21 -3.02
N SER A 150 -0.41 -15.19 -2.98
CA SER A 150 -1.85 -15.02 -2.81
C SER A 150 -2.38 -15.36 -1.41
N ASN A 151 -1.57 -16.01 -0.57
CA ASN A 151 -1.97 -16.34 0.80
C ASN A 151 -1.74 -15.15 1.73
N LEU A 152 -2.71 -14.90 2.59
CA LEU A 152 -2.68 -13.83 3.59
C LEU A 152 -2.93 -14.40 4.99
N ARG A 153 -2.01 -14.11 5.90
CA ARG A 153 -2.20 -14.31 7.34
C ARG A 153 -1.90 -13.00 8.04
N PHE A 154 -2.80 -12.53 8.90
CA PHE A 154 -2.64 -11.22 9.53
C PHE A 154 -3.18 -11.17 10.95
N PHE A 155 -2.66 -10.25 11.74
CA PHE A 155 -3.21 -9.86 13.03
C PHE A 155 -3.84 -8.48 12.89
N GLY A 156 -5.17 -8.45 12.93
CA GLY A 156 -5.97 -7.25 12.71
C GLY A 156 -7.46 -7.51 12.93
N ALA A 157 -8.30 -6.60 12.48
CA ALA A 157 -9.74 -6.74 12.53
C ALA A 157 -10.24 -7.66 11.40
N GLY A 158 -10.98 -8.71 11.76
CA GLY A 158 -11.43 -9.72 10.83
C GLY A 158 -12.46 -10.70 11.44
N PRO A 159 -12.67 -11.86 10.81
CA PRO A 159 -11.98 -12.40 9.62
C PRO A 159 -12.35 -11.73 8.29
N GLU A 160 -13.56 -11.13 8.21
CA GLU A 160 -14.11 -10.51 7.03
C GLU A 160 -13.55 -9.10 6.80
N GLU A 161 -13.78 -8.53 5.63
CA GLU A 161 -13.36 -7.16 5.32
C GLU A 161 -13.89 -6.16 6.35
N THR A 162 -13.06 -5.20 6.70
CA THR A 162 -13.38 -4.12 7.63
C THR A 162 -12.97 -2.77 7.05
N TYR A 163 -13.72 -1.72 7.41
CA TYR A 163 -13.47 -0.33 7.07
C TYR A 163 -13.72 0.55 8.29
N GLN A 164 -13.36 1.81 8.27
CA GLN A 164 -13.53 2.70 9.42
C GLN A 164 -14.98 2.77 9.95
N ASP A 165 -15.95 2.67 9.08
CA ASP A 165 -17.39 2.65 9.39
C ASP A 165 -17.98 1.23 9.44
N ARG A 166 -17.15 0.19 9.29
CA ARG A 166 -17.53 -1.21 9.28
C ARG A 166 -16.57 -2.02 10.14
N LYS A 167 -16.54 -1.69 11.45
CA LYS A 167 -15.59 -2.26 12.43
C LYS A 167 -16.20 -3.28 13.39
N HIS A 168 -17.39 -3.82 13.13
CA HIS A 168 -17.97 -4.90 13.93
C HIS A 168 -17.26 -6.23 13.66
N ALA A 169 -15.99 -6.27 14.06
CA ALA A 169 -15.09 -7.38 13.84
C ALA A 169 -14.28 -7.67 15.12
N LYS A 170 -13.68 -8.84 15.18
CA LYS A 170 -12.80 -9.21 16.29
C LYS A 170 -11.36 -8.93 15.91
N LEU A 171 -10.60 -8.40 16.86
CA LEU A 171 -9.17 -8.35 16.74
C LEU A 171 -8.60 -9.75 16.98
N GLY A 172 -7.86 -10.28 16.01
CA GLY A 172 -7.32 -11.63 16.07
C GLY A 172 -6.36 -11.95 14.95
N VAL A 173 -5.84 -13.17 14.97
CA VAL A 173 -5.02 -13.71 13.88
C VAL A 173 -5.91 -14.49 12.92
N TRP A 174 -5.91 -14.08 11.67
CA TRP A 174 -6.76 -14.61 10.62
C TRP A 174 -5.93 -15.12 9.44
N SER A 175 -6.47 -16.08 8.71
CA SER A 175 -5.86 -16.62 7.49
C SER A 175 -6.89 -16.71 6.40
N THR A 176 -6.53 -16.19 5.21
CA THR A 176 -7.35 -16.21 4.01
C THR A 176 -6.42 -16.25 2.78
N ASP A 177 -6.97 -16.08 1.61
CA ASP A 177 -6.24 -15.83 0.37
C ASP A 177 -6.92 -14.73 -0.44
N ALA A 178 -6.17 -14.12 -1.36
CA ALA A 178 -6.65 -12.98 -2.15
C ALA A 178 -7.94 -13.27 -2.95
N PHE A 179 -8.16 -14.52 -3.35
CA PHE A 179 -9.34 -14.90 -4.12
C PHE A 179 -10.58 -15.05 -3.26
N LYS A 180 -10.43 -15.57 -2.05
CA LYS A 180 -11.52 -15.69 -1.08
C LYS A 180 -11.87 -14.36 -0.44
N ASP A 181 -10.86 -13.50 -0.27
CA ASP A 181 -11.03 -12.17 0.33
C ASP A 181 -11.58 -11.14 -0.69
N HIS A 182 -11.65 -11.51 -1.94
CA HIS A 182 -12.29 -10.70 -2.98
C HIS A 182 -13.80 -10.95 -3.00
N ALA A 183 -14.58 -9.95 -2.58
CA ALA A 183 -16.03 -10.02 -2.69
C ALA A 183 -16.49 -9.75 -4.14
N PRO A 184 -17.24 -10.66 -4.77
CA PRO A 184 -17.69 -10.50 -6.15
C PRO A 184 -18.94 -9.62 -6.23
N TYR A 185 -18.82 -8.34 -5.89
CA TYR A 185 -19.89 -7.38 -6.07
C TYR A 185 -20.34 -7.34 -7.54
N LEU A 186 -21.64 -7.13 -7.80
CA LEU A 186 -22.17 -7.11 -9.16
C LEU A 186 -21.40 -6.18 -10.09
N MET A 187 -21.15 -4.97 -9.63
CA MET A 187 -20.22 -4.04 -10.25
C MET A 187 -18.91 -4.07 -9.46
N PRO A 188 -17.77 -4.41 -10.09
CA PRO A 188 -16.49 -4.43 -9.41
C PRO A 188 -16.21 -3.11 -8.68
N GLN A 189 -15.76 -3.20 -7.45
CA GLN A 189 -15.55 -2.06 -6.57
C GLN A 189 -14.55 -2.40 -5.47
N GLU A 190 -14.23 -1.43 -4.59
CA GLU A 190 -13.38 -1.63 -3.43
C GLU A 190 -13.86 -2.82 -2.58
N THR A 191 -12.92 -3.68 -2.20
CA THR A 191 -13.20 -4.89 -1.41
C THR A 191 -11.94 -5.40 -0.69
N GLY A 192 -12.12 -6.18 0.35
CA GLY A 192 -11.06 -6.96 1.01
C GLY A 192 -10.11 -6.13 1.89
N ASN A 193 -10.50 -4.93 2.31
CA ASN A 193 -9.72 -4.15 3.26
C ASN A 193 -9.81 -4.72 4.68
N HIS A 194 -8.71 -4.71 5.40
CA HIS A 194 -8.62 -5.06 6.82
C HIS A 194 -8.04 -3.90 7.61
N GLU A 195 -8.76 -3.47 8.64
CA GLU A 195 -8.36 -2.39 9.55
C GLU A 195 -7.57 -2.94 10.75
N ASP A 196 -6.92 -2.05 11.47
CA ASP A 196 -6.21 -2.35 12.72
C ASP A 196 -5.14 -3.45 12.58
N VAL A 197 -4.49 -3.55 11.42
CA VAL A 197 -3.46 -4.55 11.16
C VAL A 197 -2.15 -4.17 11.83
N ARG A 198 -1.58 -5.10 12.56
CA ARG A 198 -0.31 -4.93 13.26
C ARG A 198 0.83 -5.67 12.58
N TRP A 199 0.50 -6.78 11.96
CA TRP A 199 1.40 -7.50 11.08
C TRP A 199 0.61 -8.36 10.09
N ALA A 200 1.23 -8.65 8.96
CA ALA A 200 0.72 -9.54 7.94
C ALA A 200 1.86 -10.33 7.28
N GLU A 201 1.54 -11.54 6.86
CA GLU A 201 2.39 -12.40 6.05
C GLU A 201 1.68 -12.67 4.73
N ILE A 202 2.34 -12.29 3.63
CA ILE A 202 1.87 -12.49 2.27
C ILE A 202 2.78 -13.54 1.64
N THR A 203 2.26 -14.74 1.37
CA THR A 203 3.08 -15.89 1.03
C THR A 203 2.57 -16.68 -0.17
N ASP A 204 3.49 -17.46 -0.76
CA ASP A 204 3.16 -18.53 -1.69
C ASP A 204 2.70 -19.80 -0.92
N GLU A 205 2.38 -20.86 -1.67
CA GLU A 205 1.96 -22.15 -1.08
C GLU A 205 3.04 -22.84 -0.23
N LYS A 206 4.30 -22.44 -0.38
CA LYS A 206 5.44 -22.97 0.38
C LYS A 206 5.78 -22.15 1.62
N GLY A 207 5.06 -21.04 1.83
CA GLY A 207 5.29 -20.15 2.94
C GLY A 207 6.39 -19.11 2.70
N HIS A 208 6.89 -18.98 1.47
CA HIS A 208 7.84 -17.92 1.13
C HIS A 208 7.09 -16.63 0.79
N GLY A 209 7.61 -15.50 1.18
CA GLY A 209 7.01 -14.22 0.85
C GLY A 209 7.49 -13.08 1.72
N LEU A 210 6.58 -12.18 2.04
CA LEU A 210 6.85 -10.96 2.81
C LEU A 210 6.09 -10.98 4.13
N ARG A 211 6.79 -10.63 5.20
CA ARG A 211 6.18 -10.21 6.46
C ARG A 211 6.25 -8.70 6.57
N ILE A 212 5.11 -8.08 6.86
CA ILE A 212 4.98 -6.66 7.17
C ILE A 212 4.55 -6.53 8.62
N SER A 213 5.20 -5.65 9.37
CA SER A 213 4.81 -5.32 10.74
C SER A 213 4.76 -3.81 10.88
N ARG A 214 3.84 -3.28 11.67
CA ARG A 214 3.95 -1.87 12.09
C ARG A 214 5.28 -1.68 12.80
N ALA A 215 5.97 -0.58 12.54
CA ALA A 215 7.19 -0.23 13.25
C ALA A 215 6.91 0.01 14.74
N GLU A 216 7.93 -0.08 15.56
CA GLU A 216 7.80 0.15 17.00
C GLU A 216 7.27 1.56 17.28
N GLY A 217 6.19 1.66 18.03
CA GLY A 217 5.53 2.92 18.35
C GLY A 217 4.61 3.49 17.25
N ALA A 218 4.59 2.86 16.07
CA ALA A 218 3.69 3.28 14.99
C ALA A 218 2.24 2.81 15.20
N GLU A 219 1.30 3.51 14.57
CA GLU A 219 -0.11 3.10 14.54
C GLU A 219 -0.31 1.83 13.71
N PRO A 220 -1.35 1.03 13.97
CA PRO A 220 -1.79 -0.01 13.06
C PRO A 220 -2.11 0.55 11.68
N PHE A 221 -2.01 -0.28 10.65
CA PHE A 221 -2.30 0.11 9.28
C PHE A 221 -3.55 -0.63 8.75
N ALA A 222 -4.09 -0.12 7.64
CA ALA A 222 -5.08 -0.82 6.85
C ALA A 222 -4.37 -1.53 5.68
N MET A 223 -4.93 -2.66 5.23
CA MET A 223 -4.37 -3.39 4.10
C MET A 223 -5.40 -4.18 3.32
N SER A 224 -5.08 -4.45 2.05
CA SER A 224 -5.77 -5.46 1.25
C SER A 224 -4.79 -6.22 0.36
N LEU A 225 -5.09 -7.49 0.11
CA LEU A 225 -4.39 -8.31 -0.88
C LEU A 225 -5.42 -8.80 -1.89
N GLN A 226 -5.35 -8.30 -3.14
CA GLN A 226 -6.36 -8.54 -4.15
C GLN A 226 -5.74 -9.00 -5.47
N PRO A 227 -6.45 -9.83 -6.27
CA PRO A 227 -6.00 -10.21 -7.60
C PRO A 227 -6.18 -9.11 -8.66
N TYR A 228 -6.75 -7.97 -8.27
CA TYR A 228 -7.03 -6.83 -9.13
C TYR A 228 -6.58 -5.53 -8.47
N SER A 229 -6.06 -4.61 -9.28
CA SER A 229 -5.78 -3.24 -8.83
C SER A 229 -7.07 -2.43 -8.72
N SER A 230 -7.03 -1.32 -7.98
CA SER A 230 -8.16 -0.39 -7.90
C SER A 230 -8.60 0.13 -9.28
N PHE A 231 -7.66 0.32 -10.21
CA PHE A 231 -7.98 0.76 -11.58
C PHE A 231 -8.66 -0.33 -12.41
N MET A 232 -8.24 -1.59 -12.27
CA MET A 232 -8.90 -2.72 -12.93
C MET A 232 -10.34 -2.87 -12.47
N LEU A 233 -10.57 -2.73 -11.17
CA LEU A 233 -11.92 -2.76 -10.60
C LEU A 233 -12.77 -1.57 -11.08
N GLU A 234 -12.19 -0.37 -11.13
CA GLU A 234 -12.91 0.85 -11.55
C GLU A 234 -13.30 0.82 -13.03
N GLU A 235 -12.47 0.25 -13.89
CA GLU A 235 -12.73 0.16 -15.34
C GLU A 235 -13.80 -0.89 -15.69
N ALA A 236 -14.00 -1.92 -14.84
CA ALA A 236 -14.94 -2.99 -15.11
C ALA A 236 -16.36 -2.61 -14.67
N GLN A 237 -17.33 -2.87 -15.53
CA GLN A 237 -18.76 -2.72 -15.24
C GLN A 237 -19.37 -4.01 -14.69
N HIS A 238 -18.79 -5.17 -15.05
CA HIS A 238 -19.25 -6.50 -14.67
C HIS A 238 -18.05 -7.40 -14.30
N GLN A 239 -18.31 -8.44 -13.52
CA GLN A 239 -17.26 -9.36 -13.06
C GLN A 239 -16.55 -10.10 -14.20
N ASP A 240 -17.25 -10.41 -15.28
CA ASP A 240 -16.68 -11.09 -16.46
C ASP A 240 -15.78 -10.22 -17.33
N GLU A 241 -15.76 -8.91 -17.09
CA GLU A 241 -14.81 -7.98 -17.73
C GLU A 241 -13.44 -7.95 -17.03
N LEU A 242 -13.36 -8.48 -15.80
CA LEU A 242 -12.09 -8.56 -15.09
C LEU A 242 -11.18 -9.61 -15.76
N PRO A 243 -9.90 -9.27 -16.01
CA PRO A 243 -8.99 -10.20 -16.67
C PRO A 243 -8.63 -11.38 -15.74
N ALA A 244 -8.15 -12.47 -16.33
CA ALA A 244 -7.56 -13.55 -15.54
C ALA A 244 -6.39 -12.99 -14.69
N PRO A 245 -6.35 -13.28 -13.37
CA PRO A 245 -5.33 -12.76 -12.47
C PRO A 245 -3.92 -13.15 -12.92
N LYS A 246 -3.03 -12.17 -13.04
CA LYS A 246 -1.61 -12.35 -13.41
C LYS A 246 -0.65 -11.81 -12.37
N HIS A 247 -1.17 -11.00 -11.45
CA HIS A 247 -0.43 -10.35 -10.38
C HIS A 247 -1.27 -10.37 -9.11
N MET A 248 -0.63 -10.13 -7.96
CA MET A 248 -1.29 -9.73 -6.74
C MET A 248 -1.02 -8.26 -6.48
N PHE A 249 -2.00 -7.56 -5.96
CA PHE A 249 -1.91 -6.15 -5.56
C PHE A 249 -2.07 -6.07 -4.05
N LEU A 250 -0.98 -5.70 -3.39
CA LEU A 250 -0.93 -5.48 -1.95
C LEU A 250 -1.00 -3.98 -1.68
N ARG A 251 -2.01 -3.56 -0.98
CA ARG A 251 -2.17 -2.18 -0.52
C ARG A 251 -1.91 -2.13 0.98
N VAL A 252 -0.96 -1.32 1.38
CA VAL A 252 -0.64 -1.05 2.78
C VAL A 252 -0.90 0.43 2.99
N LEU A 253 -1.95 0.74 3.75
CA LEU A 253 -2.53 2.07 3.82
C LEU A 253 -2.37 2.66 5.22
N ALA A 254 -1.99 3.94 5.28
CA ALA A 254 -2.09 4.72 6.51
C ALA A 254 -3.56 4.87 6.91
N GLU A 255 -4.41 5.21 5.93
CA GLU A 255 -5.85 5.36 6.12
C GLU A 255 -6.65 4.95 4.87
N GLN A 256 -7.86 4.45 5.09
CA GLN A 256 -8.87 4.15 4.10
C GLN A 256 -10.18 4.82 4.52
N MET A 257 -10.84 5.54 3.61
CA MET A 257 -12.14 6.15 3.87
C MET A 257 -13.22 5.07 4.11
N GLY A 258 -14.23 5.37 4.90
CA GLY A 258 -15.40 4.52 5.07
C GLY A 258 -16.09 4.19 3.74
N VAL A 259 -16.88 3.12 3.72
CA VAL A 259 -17.54 2.59 2.50
C VAL A 259 -19.06 2.65 2.57
N GLY A 260 -19.62 2.87 3.77
CA GLY A 260 -21.05 2.85 4.01
C GLY A 260 -21.74 4.19 3.78
N GLY A 261 -22.92 4.30 4.33
CA GLY A 261 -23.81 5.43 4.31
C GLY A 261 -25.11 5.00 4.98
N ASP A 262 -26.16 5.83 4.91
CA ASP A 262 -27.47 5.48 5.50
C ASP A 262 -28.25 4.45 4.66
N ASP A 263 -27.82 4.23 3.42
CA ASP A 263 -28.36 3.19 2.53
C ASP A 263 -27.24 2.47 1.78
N SER A 264 -27.57 1.59 0.85
CA SER A 264 -26.62 0.71 0.17
C SER A 264 -26.13 1.19 -1.20
N TRP A 265 -26.55 2.37 -1.71
CA TRP A 265 -26.10 2.81 -3.04
C TRP A 265 -26.12 4.33 -3.32
N MET A 266 -26.71 5.16 -2.48
CA MET A 266 -26.84 6.60 -2.76
C MET A 266 -26.36 7.50 -1.64
N SER A 267 -26.37 7.05 -0.40
CA SER A 267 -25.97 7.86 0.73
C SER A 267 -24.47 8.05 0.77
N PRO A 268 -23.98 9.28 1.03
CA PRO A 268 -22.58 9.54 1.20
C PRO A 268 -22.02 8.87 2.45
N VAL A 269 -20.74 8.55 2.43
CA VAL A 269 -20.00 8.17 3.63
C VAL A 269 -20.08 9.31 4.64
N HIS A 270 -20.34 8.99 5.91
CA HIS A 270 -20.44 9.98 6.97
C HIS A 270 -19.11 10.75 7.15
N PRO A 271 -19.14 12.06 7.41
CA PRO A 271 -17.95 12.92 7.45
C PRO A 271 -16.85 12.45 8.40
N GLN A 272 -17.21 11.81 9.54
CA GLN A 272 -16.23 11.29 10.51
C GLN A 272 -15.38 10.12 9.98
N TYR A 273 -15.77 9.53 8.86
CA TYR A 273 -15.03 8.44 8.18
C TYR A 273 -14.34 8.91 6.91
N HIS A 274 -14.29 10.21 6.66
CA HIS A 274 -13.49 10.81 5.61
C HIS A 274 -12.04 10.99 6.06
N ILE A 275 -11.12 11.09 5.09
CA ILE A 275 -9.72 11.44 5.33
C ILE A 275 -9.51 12.90 4.91
N PRO A 276 -9.37 13.84 5.87
CA PRO A 276 -9.15 15.24 5.53
C PRO A 276 -7.81 15.43 4.80
N ALA A 277 -7.83 16.15 3.67
CA ALA A 277 -6.63 16.39 2.88
C ALA A 277 -5.67 17.42 3.52
N ASP A 278 -6.14 18.22 4.45
CA ASP A 278 -5.35 19.24 5.16
C ASP A 278 -4.62 18.70 6.40
N GLN A 279 -4.84 17.44 6.77
CA GLN A 279 -4.19 16.81 7.91
C GLN A 279 -2.98 15.97 7.48
N PRO A 280 -1.87 16.03 8.25
CA PRO A 280 -0.74 15.16 7.98
C PRO A 280 -1.09 13.70 8.26
N MET A 281 -0.53 12.80 7.47
CA MET A 281 -0.60 11.36 7.68
C MET A 281 0.78 10.75 7.54
N SER A 282 1.04 9.69 8.30
CA SER A 282 2.25 8.90 8.16
C SER A 282 1.96 7.41 8.27
N GLN A 283 2.81 6.62 7.64
CA GLN A 283 2.82 5.17 7.76
C GLN A 283 4.25 4.73 8.01
N ASP A 284 4.43 3.82 8.95
CA ASP A 284 5.75 3.29 9.30
C ASP A 284 5.65 1.78 9.52
N VAL A 285 6.28 1.02 8.63
CA VAL A 285 6.23 -0.44 8.62
C VAL A 285 7.60 -1.05 8.42
N ASP A 286 7.83 -2.18 9.04
CA ASP A 286 9.01 -3.01 8.86
C ASP A 286 8.68 -4.18 7.93
N LEU A 287 9.56 -4.42 6.97
CA LEU A 287 9.47 -5.44 5.94
C LEU A 287 10.58 -6.48 6.15
N ASP A 288 10.22 -7.76 6.08
CA ASP A 288 11.17 -8.86 6.11
C ASP A 288 10.72 -9.98 5.17
N LEU A 289 11.62 -10.49 4.34
CA LEU A 289 11.33 -11.64 3.48
C LEU A 289 11.51 -12.95 4.26
N ILE A 290 10.54 -13.84 4.11
CA ILE A 290 10.44 -15.11 4.81
C ILE A 290 10.39 -16.29 3.84
#